data_1484efded9aa5a223fc443e964411430
#
_entry.id   1484efded9aa5a223fc443e964411430
#
_cell.length_a   1.000
_cell.length_b   1.000
_cell.length_c   1.000
_cell.angle_alpha   90.00
_cell.angle_beta   90.00
_cell.angle_gamma   90.00
#
_symmetry.space_group_name_H-M   'P 1'
#
loop_
_entity.id
_entity.type
_entity.pdbx_description
1 polymer ?
#
loop_
_entity_poly.entity_id
_entity_poly.type
_entity_poly.pdbx_seq_one_letter_code
_entity_poly.pdbx_strand_id
1 'polypeptide(L)'
;HLNGLPCDVDPILKFVKKKKLYLIEDCSQAHGAIYKGKKVGSFGLVSTWSFCQDKIISTGGEGGMISTNNKNLWQRLWSIKDHGKNYQTTFNKKHKIGFRWLHENTTRTLAYECTYVFTH
;
A
#
# COMPACT_ATOMS: atom_id res chain seq x y z
N HIS A 1 -8.09 -11.98 -3.77
CA HIS A 1 -8.59 -12.85 -2.67
C HIS A 1 -10.05 -12.51 -2.39
N LEU A 2 -10.96 -13.13 -3.14
CA LEU A 2 -12.39 -12.80 -3.13
C LEU A 2 -13.10 -13.48 -1.95
N ASN A 3 -14.03 -12.77 -1.32
CA ASN A 3 -14.87 -13.28 -0.22
C ASN A 3 -14.08 -13.90 0.96
N GLY A 4 -12.89 -13.42 1.22
CA GLY A 4 -12.02 -13.96 2.28
C GLY A 4 -11.29 -15.24 1.91
N LEU A 5 -11.52 -15.81 0.73
CA LEU A 5 -10.86 -17.02 0.26
C LEU A 5 -9.58 -16.66 -0.51
N PRO A 6 -8.41 -17.12 -0.06
CA PRO A 6 -7.18 -16.92 -0.82
C PRO A 6 -7.28 -17.61 -2.19
N CYS A 7 -6.87 -16.90 -3.25
CA CYS A 7 -6.67 -17.54 -4.54
C CYS A 7 -5.48 -18.51 -4.48
N ASP A 8 -5.36 -19.42 -5.46
CA ASP A 8 -4.18 -20.27 -5.58
C ASP A 8 -2.96 -19.41 -5.97
N VAL A 9 -2.16 -19.05 -4.98
CA VAL A 9 -1.06 -18.08 -5.13
C VAL A 9 0.15 -18.71 -5.83
N ASP A 10 0.38 -20.01 -5.65
CA ASP A 10 1.59 -20.67 -6.16
C ASP A 10 1.77 -20.58 -7.68
N PRO A 11 0.76 -20.89 -8.52
CA PRO A 11 0.90 -20.74 -9.96
C PRO A 11 1.07 -19.29 -10.40
N ILE A 12 0.44 -18.35 -9.67
CA ILE A 12 0.58 -16.91 -9.93
C ILE A 12 2.03 -16.48 -9.68
N LEU A 13 2.62 -16.88 -8.56
CA LEU A 13 4.02 -16.56 -8.22
C LEU A 13 4.99 -17.15 -9.25
N LYS A 14 4.77 -18.39 -9.69
CA LYS A 14 5.58 -19.02 -10.76
C LYS A 14 5.51 -18.21 -12.05
N PHE A 15 4.32 -17.79 -12.46
CA PHE A 15 4.11 -16.99 -13.66
C PHE A 15 4.77 -15.62 -13.56
N VAL A 16 4.53 -14.89 -12.46
CA VAL A 16 5.10 -13.57 -12.20
C VAL A 16 6.62 -13.60 -12.23
N LYS A 17 7.23 -14.61 -11.58
CA LYS A 17 8.68 -14.83 -11.59
C LYS A 17 9.21 -15.11 -13.01
N LYS A 18 8.55 -16.02 -13.75
CA LYS A 18 8.92 -16.37 -15.12
C LYS A 18 8.89 -15.17 -16.06
N LYS A 19 7.89 -14.29 -15.87
CA LYS A 19 7.68 -13.12 -16.74
C LYS A 19 8.34 -11.85 -16.22
N LYS A 20 9.01 -11.89 -15.06
CA LYS A 20 9.64 -10.73 -14.40
C LYS A 20 8.64 -9.60 -14.15
N LEU A 21 7.44 -9.94 -13.71
CA LEU A 21 6.36 -9.00 -13.40
C LEU A 21 6.36 -8.64 -11.92
N TYR A 22 5.67 -7.57 -11.58
CA TYR A 22 5.31 -7.23 -10.20
C TYR A 22 3.94 -7.80 -9.87
N LEU A 23 3.78 -8.32 -8.65
CA LEU A 23 2.51 -8.79 -8.13
C LEU A 23 1.96 -7.76 -7.15
N ILE A 24 0.71 -7.40 -7.35
CA ILE A 24 -0.10 -6.64 -6.39
C ILE A 24 -1.20 -7.57 -5.89
N GLU A 25 -1.32 -7.71 -4.57
CA GLU A 25 -2.39 -8.48 -3.94
C GLU A 25 -3.56 -7.57 -3.59
N ASP A 26 -4.75 -7.89 -4.07
CA ASP A 26 -5.98 -7.29 -3.56
C ASP A 26 -6.50 -8.13 -2.39
N CYS A 27 -6.34 -7.60 -1.18
CA CYS A 27 -6.74 -8.21 0.08
C CYS A 27 -7.98 -7.53 0.68
N SER A 28 -8.70 -6.72 -0.10
CA SER A 28 -9.83 -5.90 0.38
C SER A 28 -10.95 -6.70 1.04
N GLN A 29 -11.05 -7.99 0.79
CA GLN A 29 -12.05 -8.90 1.38
C GLN A 29 -11.42 -10.05 2.18
N ALA A 30 -10.11 -10.04 2.40
CA ALA A 30 -9.39 -11.21 2.93
C ALA A 30 -8.50 -10.88 4.13
N HIS A 31 -8.98 -9.98 5.00
CA HIS A 31 -8.28 -9.61 6.24
C HIS A 31 -8.05 -10.85 7.11
N GLY A 32 -6.78 -11.13 7.42
CA GLY A 32 -6.40 -12.27 8.26
C GLY A 32 -6.38 -13.63 7.55
N ALA A 33 -6.77 -13.73 6.28
CA ALA A 33 -6.75 -14.98 5.54
C ALA A 33 -5.34 -15.55 5.38
N ILE A 34 -5.24 -16.88 5.32
CA ILE A 34 -3.97 -17.62 5.29
C ILE A 34 -3.98 -18.58 4.11
N TYR A 35 -2.93 -18.55 3.31
CA TYR A 35 -2.67 -19.51 2.25
C TYR A 35 -1.41 -20.31 2.58
N LYS A 36 -1.55 -21.63 2.75
CA LYS A 36 -0.45 -22.56 3.09
C LYS A 36 0.44 -22.07 4.25
N GLY A 37 -0.19 -21.61 5.33
CA GLY A 37 0.50 -21.14 6.54
C GLY A 37 1.06 -19.72 6.47
N LYS A 38 0.89 -19.00 5.36
CA LYS A 38 1.37 -17.63 5.17
C LYS A 38 0.19 -16.67 4.96
N LYS A 39 0.21 -15.52 5.62
CA LYS A 39 -0.86 -14.52 5.51
C LYS A 39 -0.92 -13.95 4.09
N VAL A 40 -2.12 -13.79 3.55
CA VAL A 40 -2.34 -13.02 2.31
C VAL A 40 -1.86 -11.57 2.52
N GLY A 41 -1.51 -10.89 1.45
CA GLY A 41 -0.91 -9.57 1.51
C GLY A 41 0.60 -9.58 1.74
N SER A 42 1.22 -10.78 1.81
CA SER A 42 2.67 -10.94 2.01
C SER A 42 3.38 -11.65 0.86
N PHE A 43 2.69 -11.95 -0.22
CA PHE A 43 3.25 -12.65 -1.40
C PHE A 43 3.71 -11.70 -2.49
N GLY A 44 3.00 -10.58 -2.66
CA GLY A 44 3.28 -9.57 -3.68
C GLY A 44 4.29 -8.53 -3.25
N LEU A 45 4.63 -7.65 -4.18
CA LEU A 45 5.43 -6.45 -3.91
C LEU A 45 4.64 -5.44 -3.06
N VAL A 46 3.34 -5.38 -3.29
CA VAL A 46 2.39 -4.48 -2.62
C VAL A 46 1.10 -5.25 -2.39
N SER A 47 0.41 -4.95 -1.31
CA SER A 47 -0.96 -5.38 -1.09
C SER A 47 -1.85 -4.20 -0.73
N THR A 48 -3.11 -4.29 -1.13
CA THR A 48 -4.16 -3.28 -0.90
C THR A 48 -5.24 -3.85 0.00
N TRP A 49 -5.77 -3.00 0.89
CA TRP A 49 -6.76 -3.35 1.89
C TRP A 49 -7.88 -2.31 1.90
N SER A 50 -9.10 -2.74 2.00
CA SER A 50 -10.26 -1.86 2.19
C SER A 50 -10.74 -1.90 3.63
N PHE A 51 -11.08 -0.75 4.16
CA PHE A 51 -11.69 -0.58 5.47
C PHE A 51 -13.03 0.14 5.38
N CYS A 52 -13.71 0.00 4.23
CA CYS A 52 -15.03 0.59 4.10
C CYS A 52 -16.04 -0.12 5.02
N GLN A 53 -17.23 0.45 5.13
CA GLN A 53 -18.21 0.11 6.17
C GLN A 53 -18.66 -1.36 6.18
N ASP A 54 -18.56 -2.07 5.05
CA ASP A 54 -18.98 -3.47 4.90
C ASP A 54 -17.84 -4.49 5.07
N LYS A 55 -16.65 -4.04 5.46
CA LYS A 55 -15.48 -4.91 5.63
C LYS A 55 -15.38 -5.50 7.05
N ILE A 56 -14.58 -6.55 7.18
CA ILE A 56 -14.28 -7.21 8.48
C ILE A 56 -13.70 -6.21 9.48
N ILE A 57 -12.85 -5.29 8.99
CA ILE A 57 -12.31 -4.16 9.74
C ILE A 57 -12.76 -2.90 9.02
N SER A 58 -13.39 -1.97 9.75
CA SER A 58 -13.92 -0.75 9.17
C SER A 58 -13.42 0.49 9.91
N THR A 59 -13.25 1.58 9.17
CA THR A 59 -12.96 2.93 9.69
C THR A 59 -14.23 3.72 9.98
N GLY A 60 -15.39 3.09 9.92
CA GLY A 60 -16.68 3.74 10.13
C GLY A 60 -17.23 4.49 8.92
N GLY A 61 -16.62 4.33 7.78
CA GLY A 61 -16.93 4.93 6.47
C GLY A 61 -15.99 4.36 5.43
N GLU A 62 -15.48 5.20 4.56
CA GLU A 62 -14.46 4.82 3.59
C GLU A 62 -13.07 4.84 4.21
N GLY A 63 -12.25 3.88 3.84
CA GLY A 63 -10.86 3.79 4.25
C GLY A 63 -10.11 2.67 3.55
N GLY A 64 -8.79 2.77 3.55
CA GLY A 64 -7.95 1.75 2.93
C GLY A 64 -6.51 1.81 3.41
N MET A 65 -5.77 0.78 3.08
CA MET A 65 -4.35 0.66 3.41
C MET A 65 -3.58 0.05 2.25
N ILE A 66 -2.34 0.47 2.10
CA ILE A 66 -1.35 -0.21 1.27
C ILE A 66 -0.26 -0.73 2.18
N SER A 67 0.16 -1.97 2.00
CA SER A 67 1.30 -2.54 2.71
C SER A 67 2.37 -3.05 1.74
N THR A 68 3.64 -2.91 2.14
CA THR A 68 4.80 -3.39 1.38
C THR A 68 6.00 -3.59 2.31
N ASN A 69 6.85 -4.57 1.99
CA ASN A 69 8.14 -4.77 2.64
C ASN A 69 9.28 -3.99 1.97
N ASN A 70 9.00 -3.28 0.89
CA ASN A 70 9.98 -2.47 0.17
C ASN A 70 9.99 -1.02 0.70
N LYS A 71 11.00 -0.67 1.51
CA LYS A 71 11.13 0.65 2.13
C LYS A 71 11.14 1.81 1.11
N ASN A 72 11.81 1.65 -0.02
CA ASN A 72 11.87 2.71 -1.04
C ASN A 72 10.50 2.90 -1.70
N LEU A 73 9.82 1.80 -2.00
CA LEU A 73 8.48 1.86 -2.54
C LEU A 73 7.50 2.47 -1.53
N TRP A 74 7.62 2.09 -0.25
CA TRP A 74 6.81 2.66 0.83
C TRP A 74 6.94 4.19 0.91
N GLN A 75 8.17 4.74 0.86
CA GLN A 75 8.40 6.19 0.89
C GLN A 75 7.74 6.89 -0.30
N ARG A 76 7.76 6.28 -1.48
CA ARG A 76 7.08 6.80 -2.67
C ARG A 76 5.56 6.76 -2.53
N LEU A 77 5.01 5.65 -2.05
CA LEU A 77 3.58 5.49 -1.79
C LEU A 77 3.10 6.49 -0.75
N TRP A 78 3.87 6.67 0.34
CA TRP A 78 3.60 7.68 1.35
C TRP A 78 3.59 9.09 0.74
N SER A 79 4.58 9.41 -0.08
CA SER A 79 4.66 10.69 -0.77
C SER A 79 3.43 10.95 -1.66
N ILE A 80 3.05 9.97 -2.46
CA ILE A 80 1.88 10.07 -3.36
C ILE A 80 0.60 10.29 -2.54
N LYS A 81 0.40 9.51 -1.47
CA LYS A 81 -0.74 9.66 -0.57
C LYS A 81 -0.77 11.04 0.11
N ASP A 82 0.36 11.56 0.51
CA ASP A 82 0.47 12.80 1.28
C ASP A 82 0.86 14.00 0.41
N HIS A 83 0.10 14.24 -0.63
CA HIS A 83 0.20 15.40 -1.53
C HIS A 83 1.56 15.56 -2.24
N GLY A 84 2.30 14.48 -2.46
CA GLY A 84 3.61 14.53 -3.13
C GLY A 84 4.75 15.04 -2.24
N LYS A 85 4.58 15.07 -0.91
CA LYS A 85 5.64 15.47 0.02
C LYS A 85 6.83 14.52 -0.05
N ASN A 86 8.04 15.05 0.01
CA ASN A 86 9.23 14.24 0.11
C ASN A 86 9.42 13.72 1.54
N TYR A 87 9.43 12.39 1.73
CA TYR A 87 9.55 11.75 3.03
C TYR A 87 10.83 12.19 3.77
N GLN A 88 11.98 12.12 3.11
CA GLN A 88 13.28 12.44 3.71
C GLN A 88 13.35 13.90 4.15
N THR A 89 12.84 14.80 3.34
CA THR A 89 12.80 16.22 3.67
C THR A 89 11.84 16.51 4.81
N THR A 90 10.69 15.83 4.84
CA THR A 90 9.67 16.03 5.88
C THR A 90 10.15 15.59 7.27
N PHE A 91 10.84 14.46 7.37
CA PHE A 91 11.17 13.86 8.67
C PHE A 91 12.64 13.99 9.08
N ASN A 92 13.56 14.14 8.13
CA ASN A 92 15.00 14.06 8.42
C ASN A 92 15.73 15.42 8.36
N LYS A 93 15.12 16.48 7.87
CA LYS A 93 15.72 17.82 7.82
C LYS A 93 15.14 18.72 8.92
N LYS A 94 15.99 19.38 9.69
CA LYS A 94 15.57 20.49 10.55
C LYS A 94 15.12 21.65 9.67
N HIS A 95 13.84 21.99 9.71
CA HIS A 95 13.31 23.14 9.00
C HIS A 95 13.53 24.42 9.82
N LYS A 96 14.11 25.45 9.22
CA LYS A 96 14.03 26.80 9.77
C LYS A 96 12.58 27.30 9.64
N ILE A 97 12.12 28.05 10.62
CA ILE A 97 10.79 28.67 10.61
C ILE A 97 10.64 29.50 9.34
N GLY A 98 9.78 29.07 8.45
CA GLY A 98 9.57 29.67 7.15
C GLY A 98 9.07 28.59 6.20
N PHE A 99 7.77 28.57 5.97
CA PHE A 99 7.09 27.54 5.19
C PHE A 99 7.61 27.48 3.77
N ARG A 100 8.43 26.47 3.43
CA ARG A 100 8.55 25.94 2.08
C ARG A 100 7.98 24.53 2.10
N TRP A 101 6.80 24.36 1.56
CA TRP A 101 6.28 23.06 1.17
C TRP A 101 7.17 22.56 0.04
N LEU A 102 8.05 21.62 0.36
CA LEU A 102 8.91 21.02 -0.62
C LEU A 102 8.16 19.87 -1.31
N HIS A 103 7.34 20.22 -2.26
CA HIS A 103 6.84 19.28 -3.26
C HIS A 103 7.93 19.05 -4.30
N GLU A 104 8.91 18.20 -4.00
CA GLU A 104 10.02 17.94 -4.91
C GLU A 104 9.65 17.00 -6.08
N ASN A 105 8.44 16.50 -6.13
CA ASN A 105 7.99 15.62 -7.22
C ASN A 105 6.54 15.92 -7.63
N THR A 106 6.27 17.11 -8.08
CA THR A 106 5.00 17.46 -8.73
C THR A 106 4.95 16.98 -10.18
N THR A 107 5.25 15.73 -10.42
CA THR A 107 4.76 15.10 -11.63
C THR A 107 3.36 14.60 -11.34
N ARG A 108 2.38 15.43 -11.72
CA ARG A 108 0.97 15.07 -12.00
C ARG A 108 0.48 13.78 -11.30
N THR A 109 0.36 13.80 -9.99
CA THR A 109 -0.32 12.74 -9.29
C THR A 109 -1.71 13.23 -8.97
N LEU A 110 -2.69 12.75 -9.71
CA LEU A 110 -4.09 12.81 -9.30
C LEU A 110 -4.17 12.01 -8.00
N ALA A 111 -4.15 12.69 -6.87
CA ALA A 111 -4.43 12.09 -5.58
C ALA A 111 -5.94 11.83 -5.54
N TYR A 112 -6.34 10.60 -5.83
CA TYR A 112 -7.67 10.12 -5.47
C TYR A 112 -7.67 9.71 -4.00
N GLU A 113 -8.74 10.06 -3.34
CA GLU A 113 -9.08 10.08 -1.94
C GLU A 113 -8.73 8.81 -1.13
N CYS A 114 -8.39 9.07 0.16
CA CYS A 114 -8.44 8.13 1.28
C CYS A 114 -7.61 6.85 1.17
N THR A 115 -6.29 7.00 1.25
CA THR A 115 -5.43 5.84 1.46
C THR A 115 -4.52 6.07 2.66
N TYR A 116 -4.65 5.27 3.70
CA TYR A 116 -3.68 5.23 4.78
C TYR A 116 -2.58 4.23 4.42
N VAL A 117 -1.32 4.64 4.59
CA VAL A 117 -0.16 3.78 4.38
C VAL A 117 0.48 3.51 5.72
N PHE A 118 0.44 2.25 6.15
CA PHE A 118 1.14 1.80 7.34
C PHE A 118 2.24 0.83 6.94
N THR A 119 3.35 0.87 7.68
CA THR A 119 4.44 -0.10 7.58
C THR A 119 4.50 -0.92 8.84
N HIS A 120 4.88 -2.17 8.71
CA HIS A 120 5.39 -2.98 9.80
C HIS A 120 6.89 -2.78 9.96
#